data_4503d923c90d14d5ae36ea973a980226
#
_entry.id   4503d923c90d14d5ae36ea973a980226
#
_cell.length_a   1.000
_cell.length_b   1.000
_cell.length_c   1.000
_cell.angle_alpha   90.00
_cell.angle_beta   90.00
_cell.angle_gamma   90.00
#
_symmetry.space_group_name_H-M   'P 1'
#
loop_
_entity.id
_entity.type
_entity.pdbx_description
1 polymer ?
#
loop_
_entity_poly.entity_id
_entity_poly.type
_entity_poly.pdbx_seq_one_letter_code
_entity_poly.pdbx_strand_id
1 'polypeptide(L)'
;MEGSTRTVAAVILDLLANEGVKKAFGIPGVHNLGFWNALSKDRPEIVSVRHEQSCVYAADGLARATGKLSVAITTTGPGAANTLGAFGEAAISGSHLLLISSEAPIKNRSTDGARGILHEMDDQSALFTPLAKRVKLGNEDVVLAKSCKSAEEAVATVVDFLKLLSVAPVGVGYIGIPSDVLNQEFTQAIPKLSDRAASYLAQEKDREIDLDLAKKLLTGVNKIGIWAGGGAANFSGEIAALADHLSAPIFTSFAGRGVGSLSKKYLNIPIHESEAEQLLAECEALLIFGSQVDGMNTKNWSIKFPNKIILVDANPKIALRNISADLVLQTSDISSVIKAFKSLPARSSWINVGEISSQARNRITASDKGQAGMALVSAIEKSWPSENYIVCDMAISGYWTGVYLQAKRARQISYPVGWGTLGFGLPASLGPSAAGFATLVICGDGGIAFGLGELATVVQEQLPLTILLHDDGGYGMLRFDQQVMKHPERGVNLFNPDWQVLAQSFGIEFIQTNLVELSGVLAKRSVSSTPGIVLIKDPIFPPKSTSPRWSEKD
;
A
#
# COMPACT_ATOMS: atom_id res chain seq x y z
N MET A 1 33.53 26.33 -12.43
CA MET A 1 32.25 25.75 -11.94
C MET A 1 31.69 26.82 -11.03
N GLU A 2 30.75 27.60 -11.54
CA GLU A 2 29.98 28.57 -10.72
C GLU A 2 29.22 27.74 -9.70
N GLY A 3 29.41 28.08 -8.41
CA GLY A 3 28.73 27.40 -7.33
C GLY A 3 27.22 27.54 -7.52
N SER A 4 26.52 26.40 -7.77
CA SER A 4 25.08 26.43 -7.86
C SER A 4 24.52 26.93 -6.54
N THR A 5 23.79 28.02 -6.58
CA THR A 5 23.11 28.60 -5.42
C THR A 5 22.31 27.52 -4.72
N ARG A 6 22.61 27.23 -3.45
CA ARG A 6 21.97 26.19 -2.67
C ARG A 6 20.61 26.70 -2.19
N THR A 7 19.56 26.48 -2.98
CA THR A 7 18.19 26.87 -2.64
C THR A 7 17.56 25.92 -1.61
N VAL A 8 16.48 26.35 -0.95
CA VAL A 8 15.67 25.48 -0.06
C VAL A 8 15.23 24.22 -0.78
N ALA A 9 14.78 24.31 -2.04
CA ALA A 9 14.43 23.15 -2.87
C ALA A 9 15.60 22.17 -3.03
N ALA A 10 16.81 22.70 -3.29
CA ALA A 10 18.02 21.91 -3.42
C ALA A 10 18.37 21.17 -2.11
N VAL A 11 18.28 21.87 -0.97
CA VAL A 11 18.52 21.28 0.37
C VAL A 11 17.51 20.17 0.67
N ILE A 12 16.23 20.38 0.35
CA ILE A 12 15.19 19.35 0.56
C ILE A 12 15.49 18.10 -0.28
N LEU A 13 15.85 18.27 -1.56
CA LEU A 13 16.21 17.12 -2.40
C LEU A 13 17.46 16.38 -1.88
N ASP A 14 18.46 17.11 -1.35
CA ASP A 14 19.64 16.51 -0.71
C ASP A 14 19.24 15.70 0.54
N LEU A 15 18.34 16.21 1.37
CA LEU A 15 17.82 15.50 2.54
C LEU A 15 17.07 14.21 2.14
N LEU A 16 16.24 14.26 1.09
CA LEU A 16 15.55 13.09 0.56
C LEU A 16 16.54 12.06 0.02
N ALA A 17 17.59 12.48 -0.70
CA ALA A 17 18.65 11.61 -1.18
C ALA A 17 19.38 10.92 -0.03
N ASN A 18 19.69 11.63 1.05
CA ASN A 18 20.34 11.09 2.25
C ASN A 18 19.48 10.04 2.97
N GLU A 19 18.14 10.13 2.89
CA GLU A 19 17.22 9.10 3.38
C GLU A 19 17.02 7.94 2.39
N GLY A 20 17.77 7.93 1.28
CA GLY A 20 17.75 6.87 0.27
C GLY A 20 16.60 6.94 -0.73
N VAL A 21 15.91 8.07 -0.82
CA VAL A 21 14.91 8.34 -1.86
C VAL A 21 15.65 8.52 -3.19
N LYS A 22 15.38 7.63 -4.15
CA LYS A 22 15.98 7.69 -5.50
C LYS A 22 15.01 8.24 -6.54
N LYS A 23 13.73 8.03 -6.35
CA LYS A 23 12.64 8.47 -7.23
C LYS A 23 11.60 9.22 -6.42
N ALA A 24 11.12 10.31 -6.95
CA ALA A 24 9.92 11.02 -6.51
C ALA A 24 8.96 11.12 -7.70
N PHE A 25 7.70 11.40 -7.44
CA PHE A 25 6.67 11.51 -8.48
C PHE A 25 6.04 12.89 -8.42
N GLY A 26 5.94 13.58 -9.55
CA GLY A 26 5.48 14.96 -9.50
C GLY A 26 4.99 15.51 -10.82
N ILE A 27 4.36 16.69 -10.73
CA ILE A 27 3.99 17.53 -11.88
C ILE A 27 4.57 18.93 -11.67
N PRO A 28 5.30 19.49 -12.67
CA PRO A 28 5.77 20.85 -12.59
C PRO A 28 4.62 21.85 -12.69
N GLY A 29 4.69 22.89 -11.88
CA GLY A 29 3.84 24.07 -11.93
C GLY A 29 4.66 25.31 -11.58
N VAL A 30 4.17 26.50 -11.87
CA VAL A 30 4.92 27.75 -11.66
C VAL A 30 5.46 27.87 -10.23
N HIS A 31 4.70 27.41 -9.25
CA HIS A 31 5.05 27.57 -7.83
C HIS A 31 6.04 26.53 -7.29
N ASN A 32 6.21 25.37 -7.96
CA ASN A 32 7.12 24.31 -7.52
C ASN A 32 8.31 24.08 -8.46
N LEU A 33 8.50 24.90 -9.50
CA LEU A 33 9.62 24.79 -10.45
C LEU A 33 10.99 24.78 -9.77
N GLY A 34 11.10 25.32 -8.56
CA GLY A 34 12.32 25.26 -7.77
C GLY A 34 12.88 23.85 -7.58
N PHE A 35 12.02 22.83 -7.47
CA PHE A 35 12.44 21.44 -7.39
C PHE A 35 13.05 20.94 -8.70
N TRP A 36 12.43 21.24 -9.86
CA TRP A 36 12.96 20.85 -11.17
C TRP A 36 14.27 21.58 -11.50
N ASN A 37 14.37 22.85 -11.13
CA ASN A 37 15.60 23.63 -11.31
C ASN A 37 16.76 23.12 -10.43
N ALA A 38 16.42 22.45 -9.33
CA ALA A 38 17.40 21.89 -8.39
C ALA A 38 17.80 20.43 -8.71
N LEU A 39 17.28 19.82 -9.76
CA LEU A 39 17.62 18.44 -10.13
C LEU A 39 19.11 18.29 -10.45
N SER A 40 19.71 17.19 -10.00
CA SER A 40 21.09 16.80 -10.29
C SER A 40 21.25 15.29 -10.19
N LYS A 41 22.41 14.77 -10.58
CA LYS A 41 22.69 13.31 -10.56
C LYS A 41 22.67 12.70 -9.15
N ASP A 42 22.94 13.51 -8.12
CA ASP A 42 23.03 13.07 -6.73
C ASP A 42 21.70 13.21 -5.97
N ARG A 43 20.66 13.74 -6.61
CA ARG A 43 19.33 13.99 -6.05
C ARG A 43 18.31 13.03 -6.63
N PRO A 44 17.15 12.84 -5.95
CA PRO A 44 16.07 12.04 -6.48
C PRO A 44 15.64 12.51 -7.87
N GLU A 45 15.48 11.57 -8.78
CA GLU A 45 14.84 11.85 -10.06
C GLU A 45 13.34 12.04 -9.85
N ILE A 46 12.75 13.05 -10.50
CA ILE A 46 11.31 13.27 -10.45
C ILE A 46 10.67 12.70 -11.72
N VAL A 47 9.92 11.61 -11.56
CA VAL A 47 9.09 11.03 -12.63
C VAL A 47 7.87 11.92 -12.83
N SER A 48 7.71 12.48 -14.03
CA SER A 48 6.61 13.39 -14.34
C SER A 48 5.37 12.62 -14.78
N VAL A 49 4.33 12.64 -13.95
CA VAL A 49 3.02 12.03 -14.23
C VAL A 49 2.07 13.02 -14.91
N ARG A 50 0.82 12.61 -15.19
CA ARG A 50 -0.17 13.43 -15.92
C ARG A 50 -1.28 14.00 -15.05
N HIS A 51 -1.42 13.50 -13.82
CA HIS A 51 -2.39 13.99 -12.85
C HIS A 51 -1.81 13.93 -11.44
N GLU A 52 -2.11 14.91 -10.57
CA GLU A 52 -1.54 14.99 -9.22
C GLU A 52 -1.93 13.80 -8.34
N GLN A 53 -3.12 13.27 -8.52
CA GLN A 53 -3.53 12.03 -7.84
C GLN A 53 -2.56 10.88 -8.15
N SER A 54 -2.09 10.79 -9.39
CA SER A 54 -1.13 9.78 -9.82
C SER A 54 0.24 9.95 -9.17
N CYS A 55 0.67 11.17 -8.80
CA CYS A 55 1.88 11.39 -8.02
C CYS A 55 1.85 10.57 -6.72
N VAL A 56 0.74 10.70 -6.00
CA VAL A 56 0.58 10.06 -4.69
C VAL A 56 0.37 8.56 -4.84
N TYR A 57 -0.44 8.09 -5.82
CA TYR A 57 -0.59 6.66 -6.08
C TYR A 57 0.73 6.00 -6.49
N ALA A 58 1.54 6.64 -7.34
CA ALA A 58 2.85 6.11 -7.73
C ALA A 58 3.80 6.02 -6.52
N ALA A 59 3.85 7.05 -5.69
CA ALA A 59 4.61 7.03 -4.45
C ALA A 59 4.08 5.96 -3.48
N ASP A 60 2.76 5.80 -3.35
CA ASP A 60 2.13 4.76 -2.53
C ASP A 60 2.47 3.36 -3.04
N GLY A 61 2.37 3.12 -4.35
CA GLY A 61 2.75 1.85 -4.97
C GLY A 61 4.21 1.48 -4.71
N LEU A 62 5.13 2.45 -4.80
CA LEU A 62 6.55 2.25 -4.47
C LEU A 62 6.75 1.97 -2.98
N ALA A 63 6.07 2.71 -2.09
CA ALA A 63 6.15 2.49 -0.65
C ALA A 63 5.65 1.08 -0.27
N ARG A 64 4.52 0.64 -0.81
CA ARG A 64 3.97 -0.71 -0.56
C ARG A 64 4.92 -1.80 -1.05
N ALA A 65 5.48 -1.63 -2.25
CA ALA A 65 6.39 -2.60 -2.85
C ALA A 65 7.70 -2.74 -2.07
N THR A 66 8.27 -1.62 -1.59
CA THR A 66 9.60 -1.58 -0.99
C THR A 66 9.61 -1.50 0.54
N GLY A 67 8.54 -1.00 1.15
CA GLY A 67 8.49 -0.66 2.57
C GLY A 67 9.28 0.60 2.94
N LYS A 68 9.82 1.32 1.95
CA LYS A 68 10.65 2.51 2.15
C LYS A 68 9.83 3.78 1.97
N LEU A 69 10.38 4.88 2.48
CA LEU A 69 9.82 6.21 2.25
C LEU A 69 9.74 6.52 0.75
N SER A 70 8.58 6.95 0.30
CA SER A 70 8.34 7.44 -1.06
C SER A 70 7.81 8.87 -1.02
N VAL A 71 8.04 9.63 -2.08
CA VAL A 71 7.79 11.07 -2.11
C VAL A 71 6.97 11.45 -3.33
N ALA A 72 5.93 12.25 -3.09
CA ALA A 72 5.17 12.95 -4.13
C ALA A 72 5.39 14.46 -4.03
N ILE A 73 5.49 15.14 -5.18
CA ILE A 73 5.73 16.60 -5.26
C ILE A 73 4.69 17.23 -6.18
N THR A 74 3.88 18.16 -5.64
CA THR A 74 2.82 18.82 -6.40
C THR A 74 2.90 20.35 -6.29
N THR A 75 2.14 21.01 -7.15
CA THR A 75 2.00 22.48 -7.08
C THR A 75 0.90 22.86 -6.07
N THR A 76 0.68 24.15 -5.91
CA THR A 76 -0.21 24.76 -4.92
C THR A 76 -1.68 24.66 -5.30
N GLY A 77 -2.57 24.83 -4.34
CA GLY A 77 -4.01 24.90 -4.53
C GLY A 77 -4.61 23.63 -5.13
N PRO A 78 -5.14 23.66 -6.36
CA PRO A 78 -5.71 22.47 -6.99
C PRO A 78 -4.71 21.32 -7.13
N GLY A 79 -3.40 21.62 -7.32
CA GLY A 79 -2.37 20.60 -7.39
C GLY A 79 -2.21 19.81 -6.08
N ALA A 80 -2.38 20.45 -4.93
CA ALA A 80 -2.44 19.78 -3.65
C ALA A 80 -3.80 19.08 -3.43
N ALA A 81 -4.91 19.76 -3.71
CA ALA A 81 -6.26 19.25 -3.47
C ALA A 81 -6.58 17.99 -4.29
N ASN A 82 -6.11 17.91 -5.54
CA ASN A 82 -6.29 16.75 -6.41
C ASN A 82 -5.65 15.46 -5.86
N THR A 83 -4.75 15.56 -4.88
CA THR A 83 -4.09 14.39 -4.27
C THR A 83 -4.89 13.73 -3.17
N LEU A 84 -5.94 14.36 -2.64
CA LEU A 84 -6.62 13.95 -1.40
C LEU A 84 -7.14 12.52 -1.44
N GLY A 85 -7.74 12.07 -2.54
CA GLY A 85 -8.23 10.71 -2.67
C GLY A 85 -7.11 9.67 -2.52
N ALA A 86 -6.00 9.89 -3.21
CA ALA A 86 -4.82 9.02 -3.15
C ALA A 86 -4.10 9.11 -1.79
N PHE A 87 -4.01 10.31 -1.22
CA PHE A 87 -3.43 10.51 0.11
C PHE A 87 -4.23 9.78 1.19
N GLY A 88 -5.58 9.78 1.09
CA GLY A 88 -6.45 9.04 1.97
C GLY A 88 -6.28 7.52 1.86
N GLU A 89 -6.18 6.99 0.64
CA GLU A 89 -5.86 5.57 0.42
C GLU A 89 -4.53 5.19 1.07
N ALA A 90 -3.48 5.97 0.83
CA ALA A 90 -2.16 5.74 1.41
C ALA A 90 -2.16 5.85 2.95
N ALA A 91 -2.91 6.81 3.51
CA ALA A 91 -3.02 7.03 4.95
C ALA A 91 -3.65 5.84 5.68
N ILE A 92 -4.80 5.37 5.19
CA ILE A 92 -5.53 4.26 5.82
C ILE A 92 -4.80 2.93 5.63
N SER A 93 -4.12 2.76 4.50
CA SER A 93 -3.26 1.59 4.27
C SER A 93 -1.96 1.60 5.08
N GLY A 94 -1.61 2.71 5.73
CA GLY A 94 -0.38 2.84 6.51
C GLY A 94 0.88 2.88 5.65
N SER A 95 0.83 3.54 4.49
CA SER A 95 1.97 3.66 3.58
C SER A 95 3.00 4.67 4.08
N HIS A 96 4.28 4.42 3.82
CA HIS A 96 5.39 5.31 4.20
C HIS A 96 5.59 6.37 3.12
N LEU A 97 4.88 7.52 3.23
CA LEU A 97 4.79 8.51 2.17
C LEU A 97 4.91 9.95 2.70
N LEU A 98 5.64 10.79 1.99
CA LEU A 98 5.69 12.23 2.20
C LEU A 98 5.19 12.94 0.94
N LEU A 99 4.13 13.73 1.08
CA LEU A 99 3.66 14.67 0.06
C LEU A 99 4.23 16.05 0.35
N ILE A 100 4.93 16.63 -0.61
CA ILE A 100 5.44 18.00 -0.55
C ILE A 100 4.71 18.81 -1.62
N SER A 101 4.01 19.87 -1.22
CA SER A 101 3.36 20.79 -2.16
C SER A 101 3.93 22.20 -2.02
N SER A 102 4.00 22.92 -3.12
CA SER A 102 4.20 24.36 -3.00
C SER A 102 2.93 25.05 -2.48
N GLU A 103 3.08 26.25 -1.99
CA GLU A 103 1.99 27.14 -1.60
C GLU A 103 2.15 28.53 -2.22
N ALA A 104 1.07 29.32 -2.17
CA ALA A 104 1.11 30.71 -2.62
C ALA A 104 2.23 31.49 -1.90
N PRO A 105 2.94 32.42 -2.57
CA PRO A 105 4.03 33.18 -1.97
C PRO A 105 3.59 33.96 -0.72
N ILE A 106 4.39 33.94 0.34
CA ILE A 106 4.10 34.65 1.60
C ILE A 106 3.86 36.14 1.35
N LYS A 107 4.72 36.75 0.53
CA LYS A 107 4.64 38.18 0.20
C LYS A 107 3.30 38.62 -0.41
N ASN A 108 2.54 37.69 -0.96
CA ASN A 108 1.27 37.97 -1.60
C ASN A 108 0.07 37.68 -0.69
N ARG A 109 0.27 36.98 0.43
CA ARG A 109 -0.80 36.64 1.37
C ARG A 109 -1.21 37.85 2.21
N SER A 110 -2.44 37.82 2.73
CA SER A 110 -2.95 38.78 3.70
C SER A 110 -3.24 38.09 5.03
N THR A 111 -3.16 38.86 6.12
CA THR A 111 -3.63 38.42 7.44
C THR A 111 -5.14 38.56 7.61
N ASP A 112 -5.80 39.31 6.72
CA ASP A 112 -7.19 39.72 6.85
C ASP A 112 -8.13 38.92 5.90
N GLY A 113 -7.65 37.78 5.38
CA GLY A 113 -8.40 36.91 4.49
C GLY A 113 -7.88 36.88 3.06
N ALA A 114 -8.59 36.14 2.20
CA ALA A 114 -8.18 35.95 0.80
C ALA A 114 -8.15 37.26 0.01
N ARG A 115 -7.11 37.44 -0.81
CA ARG A 115 -6.91 38.62 -1.69
C ARG A 115 -7.30 38.34 -3.15
N GLY A 116 -7.68 37.11 -3.47
CA GLY A 116 -8.01 36.69 -4.83
C GLY A 116 -6.78 36.41 -5.70
N ILE A 117 -5.64 36.05 -5.09
CA ILE A 117 -4.49 35.53 -5.85
C ILE A 117 -4.78 34.10 -6.32
N LEU A 118 -4.26 33.78 -7.51
CA LEU A 118 -4.43 32.46 -8.10
C LEU A 118 -3.89 31.37 -7.16
N HIS A 119 -4.69 30.31 -6.94
CA HIS A 119 -4.38 29.18 -6.06
C HIS A 119 -4.28 29.53 -4.56
N GLU A 120 -4.83 30.65 -4.15
CA GLU A 120 -4.80 31.07 -2.74
C GLU A 120 -5.62 30.11 -1.87
N MET A 121 -5.06 29.82 -0.71
CA MET A 121 -5.69 29.05 0.35
C MET A 121 -5.13 29.52 1.70
N ASP A 122 -6.00 29.71 2.70
CA ASP A 122 -5.58 30.22 4.02
C ASP A 122 -4.64 29.22 4.71
N ASP A 123 -5.04 27.95 4.74
CA ASP A 123 -4.24 26.85 5.28
C ASP A 123 -4.38 25.60 4.42
N GLN A 124 -3.43 25.38 3.52
CA GLN A 124 -3.43 24.21 2.64
C GLN A 124 -3.15 22.91 3.42
N SER A 125 -2.43 22.97 4.56
CA SER A 125 -2.16 21.79 5.38
C SER A 125 -3.42 21.24 6.07
N ALA A 126 -4.43 22.08 6.27
CA ALA A 126 -5.70 21.68 6.85
C ALA A 126 -6.43 20.60 6.02
N LEU A 127 -6.22 20.54 4.71
CA LEU A 127 -6.75 19.49 3.84
C LEU A 127 -6.24 18.09 4.23
N PHE A 128 -5.03 18.00 4.76
CA PHE A 128 -4.31 16.76 5.04
C PHE A 128 -4.31 16.37 6.51
N THR A 129 -4.57 17.33 7.41
CA THR A 129 -4.55 17.15 8.87
C THR A 129 -5.38 15.95 9.37
N PRO A 130 -6.58 15.65 8.84
CA PRO A 130 -7.37 14.51 9.30
C PRO A 130 -6.73 13.15 8.98
N LEU A 131 -5.90 13.08 7.94
CA LEU A 131 -5.35 11.85 7.37
C LEU A 131 -3.88 11.63 7.72
N ALA A 132 -3.13 12.70 7.96
CA ALA A 132 -1.70 12.63 8.23
C ALA A 132 -1.41 11.91 9.56
N LYS A 133 -0.23 11.27 9.61
CA LYS A 133 0.26 10.58 10.80
C LYS A 133 0.26 11.51 12.02
N ARG A 134 -0.17 10.95 13.15
CA ARG A 134 -0.12 11.61 14.46
C ARG A 134 0.94 10.96 15.34
N VAL A 135 1.74 11.79 16.00
CA VAL A 135 2.76 11.36 16.95
C VAL A 135 2.62 12.15 18.25
N LYS A 136 2.92 11.53 19.37
CA LYS A 136 2.85 12.19 20.67
C LYS A 136 4.25 12.68 21.07
N LEU A 137 4.53 13.97 20.87
CA LEU A 137 5.80 14.58 21.25
C LEU A 137 5.69 15.21 22.64
N GLY A 138 6.15 14.49 23.68
CA GLY A 138 5.89 14.85 25.06
C GLY A 138 4.40 14.74 25.40
N ASN A 139 3.78 15.85 25.79
CA ASN A 139 2.35 15.92 26.12
C ASN A 139 1.46 16.38 24.93
N GLU A 140 2.04 16.70 23.78
CA GLU A 140 1.31 17.23 22.63
C GLU A 140 1.09 16.17 21.55
N ASP A 141 -0.12 16.12 21.02
CA ASP A 141 -0.44 15.36 19.80
C ASP A 141 -0.07 16.23 18.59
N VAL A 142 0.99 15.83 17.87
CA VAL A 142 1.48 16.50 16.67
C VAL A 142 1.01 15.77 15.44
N VAL A 143 0.39 16.48 14.51
CA VAL A 143 0.00 15.97 13.19
C VAL A 143 1.12 16.28 12.21
N LEU A 144 1.55 15.29 11.42
CA LEU A 144 2.58 15.48 10.42
C LEU A 144 2.00 16.08 9.12
N ALA A 145 1.29 17.19 9.26
CA ALA A 145 0.80 18.03 8.18
C ALA A 145 1.06 19.50 8.55
N LYS A 146 1.87 20.20 7.76
CA LYS A 146 2.32 21.55 8.11
C LYS A 146 2.55 22.43 6.90
N SER A 147 2.07 23.68 6.97
CA SER A 147 2.43 24.80 6.09
C SER A 147 3.57 25.58 6.70
N CYS A 148 4.70 25.69 6.01
CA CYS A 148 5.90 26.37 6.50
C CYS A 148 5.86 27.85 6.16
N LYS A 149 6.51 28.70 7.00
CA LYS A 149 6.50 30.16 6.85
C LYS A 149 7.89 30.77 6.57
N SER A 150 8.96 29.99 6.69
CA SER A 150 10.33 30.43 6.39
C SER A 150 11.19 29.30 5.84
N ALA A 151 12.34 29.60 5.31
CA ALA A 151 13.33 28.66 4.82
C ALA A 151 13.82 27.73 5.94
N GLU A 152 14.13 28.30 7.11
CA GLU A 152 14.58 27.55 8.28
C GLU A 152 13.51 26.57 8.77
N GLU A 153 12.26 27.04 8.85
CA GLU A 153 11.14 26.20 9.25
C GLU A 153 10.89 25.06 8.24
N ALA A 154 10.97 25.33 6.94
CA ALA A 154 10.78 24.32 5.92
C ALA A 154 11.83 23.20 6.02
N VAL A 155 13.12 23.57 6.12
CA VAL A 155 14.21 22.58 6.23
C VAL A 155 14.12 21.81 7.55
N ALA A 156 13.85 22.48 8.68
CA ALA A 156 13.69 21.83 9.99
C ALA A 156 12.51 20.86 10.00
N THR A 157 11.37 21.26 9.41
CA THR A 157 10.18 20.40 9.31
C THR A 157 10.47 19.15 8.47
N VAL A 158 11.19 19.28 7.34
CA VAL A 158 11.59 18.12 6.54
C VAL A 158 12.48 17.18 7.35
N VAL A 159 13.49 17.69 8.08
CA VAL A 159 14.37 16.87 8.94
C VAL A 159 13.57 16.09 9.97
N ASP A 160 12.65 16.74 10.68
CA ASP A 160 11.83 16.07 11.70
C ASP A 160 10.87 15.04 11.07
N PHE A 161 10.16 15.41 9.99
CA PHE A 161 9.17 14.54 9.36
C PHE A 161 9.77 13.28 8.76
N LEU A 162 10.96 13.38 8.14
CA LEU A 162 11.67 12.23 7.60
C LEU A 162 11.93 11.17 8.68
N LYS A 163 12.30 11.59 9.88
CA LYS A 163 12.55 10.69 11.02
C LYS A 163 11.25 10.22 11.67
N LEU A 164 10.29 11.11 11.91
CA LEU A 164 9.03 10.77 12.54
C LEU A 164 8.16 9.85 11.68
N LEU A 165 8.19 9.99 10.35
CA LEU A 165 7.48 9.10 9.43
C LEU A 165 8.07 7.69 9.41
N SER A 166 9.37 7.54 9.63
CA SER A 166 10.05 6.22 9.61
C SER A 166 9.79 5.37 10.85
N VAL A 167 9.31 5.96 11.96
CA VAL A 167 8.94 5.20 13.17
C VAL A 167 7.67 4.41 12.93
N ALA A 168 7.66 3.14 13.30
CA ALA A 168 6.47 2.30 13.19
C ALA A 168 5.39 2.69 14.23
N PRO A 169 4.09 2.63 13.85
CA PRO A 169 3.63 2.39 12.49
C PRO A 169 4.02 3.55 11.59
N VAL A 170 4.58 3.24 10.42
CA VAL A 170 4.83 4.26 9.39
C VAL A 170 3.52 4.90 8.95
N GLY A 171 3.57 6.00 8.23
CA GLY A 171 2.36 6.70 7.81
C GLY A 171 2.64 7.75 6.76
N VAL A 172 1.65 8.58 6.49
CA VAL A 172 1.73 9.65 5.51
C VAL A 172 1.95 11.00 6.18
N GLY A 173 2.73 11.87 5.53
CA GLY A 173 2.96 13.24 5.96
C GLY A 173 2.75 14.24 4.82
N TYR A 174 2.45 15.47 5.18
CA TYR A 174 2.27 16.58 4.27
C TYR A 174 3.13 17.79 4.68
N ILE A 175 3.81 18.40 3.72
CA ILE A 175 4.54 19.66 3.93
C ILE A 175 4.16 20.64 2.80
N GLY A 176 3.60 21.78 3.19
CA GLY A 176 3.35 22.91 2.31
C GLY A 176 4.50 23.94 2.42
N ILE A 177 5.06 24.35 1.28
CA ILE A 177 6.18 25.31 1.24
C ILE A 177 5.84 26.45 0.28
N PRO A 178 5.77 27.70 0.75
CA PRO A 178 5.54 28.85 -0.11
C PRO A 178 6.58 28.96 -1.23
N SER A 179 6.15 29.29 -2.43
CA SER A 179 7.03 29.29 -3.61
C SER A 179 8.19 30.28 -3.52
N ASP A 180 8.01 31.41 -2.84
CA ASP A 180 9.08 32.37 -2.55
C ASP A 180 10.08 31.84 -1.53
N VAL A 181 9.64 31.05 -0.54
CA VAL A 181 10.52 30.34 0.40
C VAL A 181 11.28 29.22 -0.31
N LEU A 182 10.61 28.43 -1.16
CA LEU A 182 11.22 27.31 -1.89
C LEU A 182 12.42 27.73 -2.73
N ASN A 183 12.37 28.94 -3.31
CA ASN A 183 13.42 29.50 -4.17
C ASN A 183 14.45 30.34 -3.43
N GLN A 184 14.33 30.56 -2.11
CA GLN A 184 15.31 31.27 -1.33
C GLN A 184 16.65 30.52 -1.28
N GLU A 185 17.74 31.28 -1.27
CA GLU A 185 19.06 30.74 -0.97
C GLU A 185 19.12 30.31 0.50
N PHE A 186 19.63 29.11 0.75
CA PHE A 186 19.80 28.55 2.08
C PHE A 186 21.30 28.45 2.41
N THR A 187 21.80 29.41 3.16
CA THR A 187 23.23 29.51 3.53
C THR A 187 23.56 28.91 4.89
N GLN A 188 22.54 28.59 5.67
CA GLN A 188 22.69 28.08 7.03
C GLN A 188 23.09 26.60 7.05
N ALA A 189 23.62 26.15 8.18
CA ALA A 189 23.81 24.73 8.42
C ALA A 189 22.45 24.01 8.49
N ILE A 190 22.37 22.78 7.97
CA ILE A 190 21.19 21.96 8.11
C ILE A 190 20.90 21.75 9.60
N PRO A 191 19.69 22.05 10.08
CA PRO A 191 19.34 21.88 11.48
C PRO A 191 19.44 20.40 11.88
N LYS A 192 19.79 20.17 13.14
CA LYS A 192 19.69 18.84 13.73
C LYS A 192 18.21 18.48 13.94
N LEU A 193 17.96 17.19 14.12
CA LEU A 193 16.65 16.71 14.59
C LEU A 193 16.26 17.48 15.87
N SER A 194 15.00 17.94 15.95
CA SER A 194 14.54 18.66 17.14
C SER A 194 14.62 17.78 18.40
N ASP A 195 14.88 18.38 19.55
CA ASP A 195 14.99 17.66 20.82
C ASP A 195 13.71 16.87 21.14
N ARG A 196 12.55 17.40 20.75
CA ARG A 196 11.25 16.73 20.92
C ARG A 196 11.16 15.47 20.06
N ALA A 197 11.55 15.54 18.79
CA ALA A 197 11.56 14.38 17.89
C ALA A 197 12.61 13.35 18.34
N ALA A 198 13.80 13.78 18.76
CA ALA A 198 14.84 12.91 19.27
C ALA A 198 14.40 12.16 20.55
N SER A 199 13.74 12.85 21.48
CA SER A 199 13.17 12.24 22.69
C SER A 199 12.10 11.20 22.36
N TYR A 200 11.21 11.49 21.43
CA TYR A 200 10.20 10.53 20.97
C TYR A 200 10.83 9.26 20.37
N LEU A 201 11.83 9.41 19.51
CA LEU A 201 12.52 8.28 18.91
C LEU A 201 13.20 7.39 19.96
N ALA A 202 13.80 7.98 20.99
CA ALA A 202 14.40 7.26 22.10
C ALA A 202 13.34 6.48 22.90
N GLN A 203 12.21 7.11 23.24
CA GLN A 203 11.12 6.45 23.99
C GLN A 203 10.52 5.26 23.23
N GLU A 204 10.33 5.39 21.90
CA GLU A 204 9.80 4.27 21.11
C GLU A 204 10.79 3.10 21.02
N LYS A 205 12.09 3.37 21.03
CA LYS A 205 13.13 2.33 21.02
C LYS A 205 13.23 1.58 22.36
N ASP A 206 13.10 2.29 23.47
CA ASP A 206 13.33 1.76 24.82
C ASP A 206 12.03 1.28 25.50
N ARG A 207 10.94 1.06 24.73
CA ARG A 207 9.66 0.61 25.26
C ARG A 207 9.78 -0.81 25.83
N GLU A 208 9.48 -0.94 27.12
CA GLU A 208 9.46 -2.24 27.80
C GLU A 208 8.23 -3.07 27.41
N ILE A 209 8.43 -4.38 27.26
CA ILE A 209 7.38 -5.37 26.97
C ILE A 209 7.55 -6.60 27.87
N ASP A 210 6.44 -7.17 28.35
CA ASP A 210 6.46 -8.33 29.23
C ASP A 210 6.53 -9.64 28.43
N LEU A 211 7.76 -10.02 28.05
CA LEU A 211 8.01 -11.26 27.31
C LEU A 211 7.84 -12.51 28.18
N ASP A 212 8.01 -12.42 29.51
CA ASP A 212 7.86 -13.58 30.39
C ASP A 212 6.39 -13.93 30.60
N LEU A 213 5.54 -12.95 30.75
CA LEU A 213 4.08 -13.17 30.75
C LEU A 213 3.61 -13.74 29.41
N ALA A 214 4.13 -13.24 28.29
CA ALA A 214 3.82 -13.77 26.96
C ALA A 214 4.17 -15.25 26.83
N LYS A 215 5.36 -15.65 27.27
CA LYS A 215 5.79 -17.07 27.28
C LYS A 215 4.92 -17.92 28.21
N LYS A 216 4.59 -17.40 29.40
CA LYS A 216 3.72 -18.08 30.37
C LYS A 216 2.33 -18.36 29.81
N LEU A 217 1.75 -17.41 29.07
CA LEU A 217 0.44 -17.58 28.42
C LEU A 217 0.44 -18.71 27.39
N LEU A 218 1.57 -18.99 26.74
CA LEU A 218 1.73 -20.07 25.75
C LEU A 218 2.19 -21.40 26.35
N THR A 219 2.50 -21.45 27.65
CA THR A 219 2.87 -22.69 28.33
C THR A 219 1.69 -23.65 28.33
N GLY A 220 1.92 -24.89 27.87
CA GLY A 220 0.87 -25.92 27.77
C GLY A 220 -0.11 -25.77 26.59
N VAL A 221 0.00 -24.69 25.80
CA VAL A 221 -0.79 -24.50 24.59
C VAL A 221 -0.19 -25.33 23.44
N ASN A 222 -0.97 -26.17 22.80
CA ASN A 222 -0.49 -27.05 21.72
C ASN A 222 -0.86 -26.55 20.32
N LYS A 223 -2.05 -25.96 20.17
CA LYS A 223 -2.56 -25.48 18.88
C LYS A 223 -2.45 -23.95 18.82
N ILE A 224 -1.30 -23.47 18.38
CA ILE A 224 -1.03 -22.02 18.21
C ILE A 224 -1.25 -21.66 16.75
N GLY A 225 -1.96 -20.55 16.47
CA GLY A 225 -2.04 -19.89 15.18
C GLY A 225 -1.23 -18.61 15.16
N ILE A 226 -0.81 -18.18 13.98
CA ILE A 226 -0.17 -16.88 13.72
C ILE A 226 -1.03 -16.11 12.73
N TRP A 227 -1.40 -14.87 13.07
CA TRP A 227 -2.02 -13.92 12.16
C TRP A 227 -1.03 -12.80 11.84
N ALA A 228 -0.62 -12.70 10.57
CA ALA A 228 0.34 -11.70 10.12
C ALA A 228 -0.33 -10.60 9.27
N GLY A 229 -0.20 -9.36 9.70
CA GLY A 229 -0.62 -8.17 8.95
C GLY A 229 0.51 -7.51 8.15
N GLY A 230 0.21 -6.38 7.51
CA GLY A 230 1.19 -5.59 6.74
C GLY A 230 2.37 -5.09 7.58
N GLY A 231 2.15 -4.80 8.87
CA GLY A 231 3.22 -4.40 9.80
C GLY A 231 4.28 -5.47 10.06
N ALA A 232 3.97 -6.74 9.79
CA ALA A 232 4.91 -7.85 9.93
C ALA A 232 5.75 -8.12 8.66
N ALA A 233 5.55 -7.36 7.57
CA ALA A 233 6.15 -7.67 6.27
C ALA A 233 7.69 -7.72 6.28
N ASN A 234 8.34 -6.85 7.07
CA ASN A 234 9.80 -6.82 7.19
C ASN A 234 10.36 -8.01 7.97
N PHE A 235 9.53 -8.75 8.70
CA PHE A 235 9.89 -9.89 9.56
C PHE A 235 9.43 -11.23 8.97
N SER A 236 9.13 -11.26 7.66
CA SER A 236 8.53 -12.41 6.98
C SER A 236 9.31 -13.71 7.17
N GLY A 237 10.65 -13.68 7.08
CA GLY A 237 11.52 -14.86 7.31
C GLY A 237 11.50 -15.34 8.76
N GLU A 238 11.46 -14.40 9.71
CA GLU A 238 11.41 -14.71 11.13
C GLU A 238 10.06 -15.28 11.55
N ILE A 239 8.95 -14.75 10.98
CA ILE A 239 7.59 -15.30 11.14
C ILE A 239 7.52 -16.73 10.59
N ALA A 240 8.10 -16.99 9.41
CA ALA A 240 8.17 -18.34 8.86
C ALA A 240 8.90 -19.30 9.82
N ALA A 241 10.06 -18.90 10.31
CA ALA A 241 10.85 -19.71 11.25
C ALA A 241 10.14 -19.93 12.61
N LEU A 242 9.38 -18.95 13.09
CA LEU A 242 8.52 -19.09 14.27
C LEU A 242 7.39 -20.08 14.03
N ALA A 243 6.72 -19.95 12.88
CA ALA A 243 5.62 -20.85 12.50
C ALA A 243 6.09 -22.31 12.40
N ASP A 244 7.25 -22.56 11.82
CA ASP A 244 7.84 -23.90 11.75
C ASP A 244 8.19 -24.44 13.14
N HIS A 245 8.76 -23.59 14.02
CA HIS A 245 9.13 -23.95 15.40
C HIS A 245 7.90 -24.30 16.26
N LEU A 246 6.84 -23.50 16.15
CA LEU A 246 5.60 -23.71 16.90
C LEU A 246 4.59 -24.62 16.19
N SER A 247 4.91 -25.11 14.99
CA SER A 247 3.97 -25.81 14.10
C SER A 247 2.65 -25.06 13.90
N ALA A 248 2.72 -23.74 13.82
CA ALA A 248 1.59 -22.83 13.81
C ALA A 248 1.16 -22.47 12.37
N PRO A 249 -0.12 -22.67 11.95
CA PRO A 249 -0.60 -22.15 10.70
C PRO A 249 -0.49 -20.61 10.66
N ILE A 250 -0.10 -20.08 9.50
CA ILE A 250 0.01 -18.64 9.28
C ILE A 250 -1.21 -18.17 8.48
N PHE A 251 -2.04 -17.37 9.12
CA PHE A 251 -3.11 -16.60 8.51
C PHE A 251 -2.61 -15.22 8.16
N THR A 252 -3.06 -14.64 7.05
CA THR A 252 -2.63 -13.29 6.66
C THR A 252 -3.81 -12.37 6.38
N SER A 253 -3.68 -11.10 6.74
CA SER A 253 -4.54 -10.06 6.19
C SER A 253 -4.21 -9.81 4.70
N PHE A 254 -5.04 -9.04 3.98
CA PHE A 254 -4.73 -8.69 2.59
C PHE A 254 -3.39 -7.96 2.47
N ALA A 255 -3.09 -7.02 3.37
CA ALA A 255 -1.80 -6.32 3.41
C ALA A 255 -0.63 -7.21 3.87
N GLY A 256 -0.92 -8.31 4.58
CA GLY A 256 0.06 -9.29 5.06
C GLY A 256 0.34 -10.43 4.07
N ARG A 257 -0.27 -10.45 2.89
CA ARG A 257 -0.07 -11.52 1.90
C ARG A 257 1.41 -11.75 1.63
N GLY A 258 1.83 -13.02 1.70
CA GLY A 258 3.21 -13.44 1.51
C GLY A 258 4.09 -13.35 2.75
N VAL A 259 3.63 -12.79 3.87
CA VAL A 259 4.36 -12.82 5.15
C VAL A 259 4.40 -14.27 5.66
N GLY A 260 5.61 -14.78 5.86
CA GLY A 260 5.81 -16.17 6.28
C GLY A 260 5.67 -17.22 5.16
N SER A 261 5.59 -16.82 3.89
CA SER A 261 5.37 -17.72 2.75
C SER A 261 6.48 -18.77 2.53
N LEU A 262 7.64 -18.62 3.15
CA LEU A 262 8.72 -19.62 3.13
C LEU A 262 8.43 -20.84 4.01
N SER A 263 7.48 -20.74 4.95
CA SER A 263 7.07 -21.86 5.81
C SER A 263 6.03 -22.74 5.12
N LYS A 264 6.11 -24.05 5.34
CA LYS A 264 5.05 -25.02 4.97
C LYS A 264 3.76 -24.82 5.76
N LYS A 265 3.79 -23.97 6.79
CA LYS A 265 2.63 -23.59 7.61
C LYS A 265 1.87 -22.38 7.06
N TYR A 266 2.31 -21.81 5.93
CA TYR A 266 1.64 -20.70 5.27
C TYR A 266 0.32 -21.14 4.64
N LEU A 267 -0.79 -20.53 5.08
CA LEU A 267 -2.13 -20.80 4.55
C LEU A 267 -2.33 -20.01 3.24
N ASN A 268 -2.46 -20.72 2.13
CA ASN A 268 -2.55 -20.12 0.80
C ASN A 268 -4.00 -19.89 0.33
N ILE A 269 -4.85 -19.52 1.25
CA ILE A 269 -6.25 -19.10 1.03
C ILE A 269 -6.56 -17.92 1.96
N PRO A 270 -7.52 -17.07 1.62
CA PRO A 270 -7.94 -16.00 2.51
C PRO A 270 -8.62 -16.55 3.77
N ILE A 271 -8.51 -15.80 4.86
CA ILE A 271 -9.03 -16.21 6.18
C ILE A 271 -10.55 -16.45 6.21
N HIS A 272 -11.30 -15.81 5.32
CA HIS A 272 -12.77 -15.90 5.27
C HIS A 272 -13.29 -17.09 4.45
N GLU A 273 -12.42 -17.95 3.94
CA GLU A 273 -12.84 -19.25 3.44
C GLU A 273 -13.17 -20.22 4.59
N SER A 274 -14.18 -21.05 4.41
CA SER A 274 -14.70 -21.93 5.47
C SER A 274 -13.63 -22.82 6.10
N GLU A 275 -12.70 -23.31 5.29
CA GLU A 275 -11.60 -24.17 5.75
C GLU A 275 -10.60 -23.40 6.61
N ALA A 276 -10.35 -22.12 6.28
CA ALA A 276 -9.49 -21.25 7.07
C ALA A 276 -10.14 -20.82 8.38
N GLU A 277 -11.44 -20.51 8.36
CA GLU A 277 -12.20 -20.18 9.57
C GLU A 277 -12.27 -21.36 10.54
N GLN A 278 -12.50 -22.57 10.03
CA GLN A 278 -12.50 -23.78 10.85
C GLN A 278 -11.13 -23.99 11.49
N LEU A 279 -10.05 -23.88 10.69
CA LEU A 279 -8.69 -23.99 11.21
C LEU A 279 -8.37 -22.94 12.29
N LEU A 280 -8.82 -21.69 12.09
CA LEU A 280 -8.65 -20.64 13.11
C LEU A 280 -9.40 -20.96 14.39
N ALA A 281 -10.62 -21.50 14.29
CA ALA A 281 -11.44 -21.90 15.43
C ALA A 281 -10.84 -23.09 16.21
N GLU A 282 -10.01 -23.92 15.58
CA GLU A 282 -9.30 -25.01 16.25
C GLU A 282 -8.06 -24.55 17.03
N CYS A 283 -7.57 -23.33 16.79
CA CYS A 283 -6.46 -22.79 17.54
C CYS A 283 -6.85 -22.53 19.00
N GLU A 284 -5.98 -22.89 19.93
CA GLU A 284 -6.12 -22.58 21.37
C GLU A 284 -5.62 -21.18 21.70
N ALA A 285 -4.62 -20.70 20.93
CA ALA A 285 -4.09 -19.35 21.04
C ALA A 285 -3.74 -18.77 19.66
N LEU A 286 -3.80 -17.46 19.55
CA LEU A 286 -3.46 -16.70 18.35
C LEU A 286 -2.43 -15.62 18.65
N LEU A 287 -1.34 -15.63 17.91
CA LEU A 287 -0.32 -14.58 17.90
C LEU A 287 -0.60 -13.65 16.74
N ILE A 288 -0.93 -12.40 17.01
CA ILE A 288 -1.22 -11.39 15.99
C ILE A 288 -0.04 -10.43 15.87
N PHE A 289 0.55 -10.34 14.67
CA PHE A 289 1.69 -9.47 14.38
C PHE A 289 1.32 -8.39 13.37
N GLY A 290 1.39 -7.12 13.78
CA GLY A 290 1.29 -5.96 12.89
C GLY A 290 0.02 -5.91 12.06
N SER A 291 -1.15 -6.12 12.67
CA SER A 291 -2.46 -6.16 12.00
C SER A 291 -3.51 -5.36 12.74
N GLN A 292 -4.28 -4.59 11.99
CA GLN A 292 -5.44 -3.86 12.51
C GLN A 292 -6.66 -4.76 12.78
N VAL A 293 -6.64 -6.02 12.27
CA VAL A 293 -7.76 -6.97 12.35
C VAL A 293 -9.07 -6.33 11.84
N ASP A 294 -8.97 -5.73 10.66
CA ASP A 294 -10.02 -4.92 10.05
C ASP A 294 -11.25 -5.72 9.60
N GLY A 295 -12.35 -5.00 9.31
CA GLY A 295 -13.61 -5.60 8.92
C GLY A 295 -13.55 -6.39 7.62
N MET A 296 -12.72 -5.97 6.64
CA MET A 296 -12.59 -6.69 5.36
C MET A 296 -11.99 -8.07 5.53
N ASN A 297 -10.98 -8.21 6.40
CA ASN A 297 -10.34 -9.49 6.69
C ASN A 297 -11.16 -10.39 7.62
N THR A 298 -12.14 -9.84 8.35
CA THR A 298 -12.88 -10.54 9.41
C THR A 298 -14.38 -10.69 9.14
N LYS A 299 -14.82 -10.49 7.88
CA LYS A 299 -16.25 -10.45 7.52
C LYS A 299 -17.05 -9.53 8.45
N ASN A 300 -16.62 -8.28 8.57
CA ASN A 300 -17.18 -7.31 9.52
C ASN A 300 -17.22 -7.86 10.97
N TRP A 301 -16.09 -8.44 11.40
CA TRP A 301 -15.85 -9.01 12.74
C TRP A 301 -16.77 -10.18 13.12
N SER A 302 -17.32 -10.89 12.12
CA SER A 302 -18.12 -12.09 12.35
C SER A 302 -17.28 -13.37 12.51
N ILE A 303 -16.00 -13.34 12.15
CA ILE A 303 -15.08 -14.48 12.34
C ILE A 303 -14.81 -14.68 13.83
N LYS A 304 -14.87 -15.93 14.28
CA LYS A 304 -14.57 -16.32 15.67
C LYS A 304 -13.07 -16.48 15.88
N PHE A 305 -12.54 -15.75 16.82
CA PHE A 305 -11.15 -15.87 17.26
C PHE A 305 -10.99 -16.87 18.40
N PRO A 306 -9.80 -17.48 18.59
CA PRO A 306 -9.46 -18.24 19.78
C PRO A 306 -9.61 -17.42 21.06
N ASN A 307 -9.83 -18.10 22.17
CA ASN A 307 -10.02 -17.44 23.48
C ASN A 307 -8.74 -16.79 24.03
N LYS A 308 -7.56 -17.15 23.51
CA LYS A 308 -6.28 -16.62 23.98
C LYS A 308 -5.61 -15.86 22.84
N ILE A 309 -5.43 -14.56 23.01
CA ILE A 309 -4.85 -13.67 21.98
C ILE A 309 -3.69 -12.87 22.56
N ILE A 310 -2.52 -12.97 21.90
CA ILE A 310 -1.38 -12.08 22.13
C ILE A 310 -1.23 -11.17 20.92
N LEU A 311 -1.40 -9.87 21.13
CA LEU A 311 -1.28 -8.84 20.09
C LEU A 311 0.10 -8.20 20.16
N VAL A 312 0.86 -8.26 19.06
CA VAL A 312 2.16 -7.62 18.89
C VAL A 312 2.04 -6.54 17.82
N ASP A 313 2.05 -5.29 18.21
CA ASP A 313 1.84 -4.17 17.30
C ASP A 313 2.51 -2.89 17.81
N ALA A 314 3.04 -2.07 16.91
CA ALA A 314 3.61 -0.78 17.25
C ALA A 314 2.54 0.23 17.74
N ASN A 315 1.31 0.13 17.23
CA ASN A 315 0.16 0.92 17.68
C ASN A 315 -1.10 0.06 17.78
N PRO A 316 -1.31 -0.64 18.88
CA PRO A 316 -2.39 -1.61 19.03
C PRO A 316 -3.80 -0.97 19.10
N LYS A 317 -3.90 0.36 19.18
CA LYS A 317 -5.17 1.07 19.40
C LYS A 317 -6.26 0.72 18.39
N ILE A 318 -5.90 0.50 17.12
CA ILE A 318 -6.90 0.18 16.08
C ILE A 318 -7.35 -1.27 16.24
N ALA A 319 -6.42 -2.21 16.37
CA ALA A 319 -6.73 -3.63 16.57
C ALA A 319 -7.61 -3.85 17.81
N LEU A 320 -7.31 -3.16 18.92
CA LEU A 320 -8.07 -3.24 20.18
C LEU A 320 -9.50 -2.67 20.11
N ARG A 321 -9.87 -1.94 19.05
CA ARG A 321 -11.27 -1.61 18.77
C ARG A 321 -12.03 -2.79 18.17
N ASN A 322 -11.32 -3.70 17.56
CA ASN A 322 -11.86 -4.79 16.76
C ASN A 322 -11.83 -6.14 17.49
N ILE A 323 -10.86 -6.34 18.39
CA ILE A 323 -10.68 -7.58 19.17
C ILE A 323 -10.30 -7.24 20.63
N SER A 324 -10.54 -8.22 21.51
CA SER A 324 -9.97 -8.24 22.85
C SER A 324 -8.72 -9.10 22.85
N ALA A 325 -7.63 -8.64 23.47
CA ALA A 325 -6.38 -9.39 23.60
C ALA A 325 -6.07 -9.64 25.08
N ASP A 326 -5.61 -10.86 25.42
CA ASP A 326 -5.19 -11.21 26.81
C ASP A 326 -3.86 -10.54 27.17
N LEU A 327 -3.02 -10.30 26.15
CA LEU A 327 -1.78 -9.57 26.30
C LEU A 327 -1.48 -8.71 25.07
N VAL A 328 -1.07 -7.48 25.32
CA VAL A 328 -0.62 -6.54 24.31
C VAL A 328 0.86 -6.25 24.49
N LEU A 329 1.66 -6.63 23.51
CA LEU A 329 3.07 -6.27 23.40
C LEU A 329 3.18 -5.10 22.43
N GLN A 330 3.14 -3.88 22.96
CA GLN A 330 3.27 -2.68 22.13
C GLN A 330 4.73 -2.43 21.79
N THR A 331 5.14 -2.87 20.60
CA THR A 331 6.51 -2.72 20.12
C THR A 331 6.58 -2.72 18.60
N SER A 332 7.59 -2.06 18.05
CA SER A 332 8.04 -2.19 16.68
C SER A 332 9.12 -3.27 16.49
N ASP A 333 9.73 -3.74 17.57
CA ASP A 333 10.74 -4.82 17.57
C ASP A 333 10.07 -6.20 17.65
N ILE A 334 9.47 -6.60 16.53
CA ILE A 334 8.89 -7.94 16.37
C ILE A 334 9.95 -9.04 16.48
N SER A 335 11.21 -8.77 16.09
CA SER A 335 12.31 -9.73 16.16
C SER A 335 12.58 -10.21 17.60
N SER A 336 12.63 -9.30 18.57
CA SER A 336 12.80 -9.65 19.99
C SER A 336 11.66 -10.51 20.51
N VAL A 337 10.43 -10.24 20.12
CA VAL A 337 9.25 -11.06 20.49
C VAL A 337 9.36 -12.46 19.88
N ILE A 338 9.69 -12.56 18.60
CA ILE A 338 9.87 -13.85 17.90
C ILE A 338 10.99 -14.66 18.58
N LYS A 339 12.12 -14.03 18.90
CA LYS A 339 13.23 -14.67 19.61
C LYS A 339 12.80 -15.23 20.96
N ALA A 340 11.98 -14.47 21.71
CA ALA A 340 11.43 -14.94 22.98
C ALA A 340 10.51 -16.16 22.81
N PHE A 341 9.62 -16.16 21.83
CA PHE A 341 8.75 -17.31 21.55
C PHE A 341 9.50 -18.53 21.03
N LYS A 342 10.59 -18.35 20.29
CA LYS A 342 11.47 -19.45 19.86
C LYS A 342 12.27 -20.08 21.02
N SER A 343 12.34 -19.46 22.20
CA SER A 343 12.90 -20.09 23.39
C SER A 343 11.95 -21.09 24.07
N LEU A 344 10.66 -21.10 23.69
CA LEU A 344 9.72 -22.13 24.10
C LEU A 344 10.06 -23.46 23.43
N PRO A 345 9.65 -24.63 24.02
CA PRO A 345 9.82 -25.91 23.34
C PRO A 345 9.13 -25.94 21.98
N ALA A 346 9.79 -26.54 20.99
CA ALA A 346 9.20 -26.78 19.68
C ALA A 346 7.90 -27.60 19.81
N ARG A 347 6.93 -27.37 18.93
CA ARG A 347 5.65 -28.06 18.94
C ARG A 347 5.58 -29.11 17.82
N SER A 348 4.92 -30.23 18.10
CA SER A 348 4.60 -31.22 17.08
C SER A 348 3.56 -30.69 16.09
N SER A 349 3.66 -31.13 14.85
CA SER A 349 2.65 -30.76 13.85
C SER A 349 1.28 -31.35 14.20
N TRP A 350 0.28 -30.51 14.28
CA TRP A 350 -1.11 -30.89 14.58
C TRP A 350 -2.04 -30.75 13.37
N ILE A 351 -1.52 -30.16 12.27
CA ILE A 351 -2.30 -29.87 11.08
C ILE A 351 -1.46 -29.89 9.80
N ASN A 352 -2.06 -30.33 8.70
CA ASN A 352 -1.51 -30.24 7.34
C ASN A 352 -2.13 -29.04 6.61
N VAL A 353 -1.47 -27.87 6.71
CA VAL A 353 -1.95 -26.62 6.13
C VAL A 353 -2.02 -26.66 4.59
N GLY A 354 -1.11 -27.42 3.96
CA GLY A 354 -1.12 -27.59 2.51
C GLY A 354 -2.36 -28.34 2.01
N GLU A 355 -2.82 -29.33 2.74
CA GLU A 355 -4.05 -30.08 2.43
C GLU A 355 -5.28 -29.19 2.54
N ILE A 356 -5.40 -28.41 3.63
CA ILE A 356 -6.52 -27.47 3.82
C ILE A 356 -6.56 -26.44 2.68
N SER A 357 -5.41 -25.85 2.34
CA SER A 357 -5.32 -24.92 1.22
C SER A 357 -5.75 -25.55 -0.10
N SER A 358 -5.33 -26.81 -0.34
CA SER A 358 -5.69 -27.54 -1.57
C SER A 358 -7.19 -27.87 -1.61
N GLN A 359 -7.78 -28.30 -0.51
CA GLN A 359 -9.21 -28.59 -0.40
C GLN A 359 -10.05 -27.36 -0.74
N ALA A 360 -9.73 -26.20 -0.13
CA ALA A 360 -10.44 -24.97 -0.40
C ALA A 360 -10.29 -24.53 -1.88
N ARG A 361 -9.06 -24.52 -2.40
CA ARG A 361 -8.81 -24.14 -3.80
C ARG A 361 -9.53 -25.07 -4.79
N ASN A 362 -9.56 -26.38 -4.53
CA ASN A 362 -10.28 -27.35 -5.36
C ASN A 362 -11.80 -27.10 -5.31
N ARG A 363 -12.37 -26.87 -4.13
CA ARG A 363 -13.79 -26.54 -3.97
C ARG A 363 -14.15 -25.28 -4.75
N ILE A 364 -13.35 -24.21 -4.64
CA ILE A 364 -13.59 -22.95 -5.34
C ILE A 364 -13.47 -23.15 -6.85
N THR A 365 -12.44 -23.85 -7.32
CA THR A 365 -12.23 -24.13 -8.75
C THR A 365 -13.34 -24.99 -9.35
N ALA A 366 -13.92 -25.91 -8.58
CA ALA A 366 -15.03 -26.74 -9.03
C ALA A 366 -16.37 -26.01 -9.07
N SER A 367 -16.48 -24.83 -8.47
CA SER A 367 -17.72 -24.05 -8.49
C SER A 367 -17.85 -23.25 -9.80
N ASP A 368 -19.05 -23.17 -10.36
CA ASP A 368 -19.32 -22.41 -11.61
C ASP A 368 -18.85 -20.96 -11.54
N LYS A 369 -19.03 -20.30 -10.38
CA LYS A 369 -18.63 -18.91 -10.17
C LYS A 369 -17.14 -18.75 -9.88
N GLY A 370 -16.46 -19.79 -9.40
CA GLY A 370 -15.03 -19.71 -9.01
C GLY A 370 -14.06 -20.12 -10.11
N GLN A 371 -14.51 -20.96 -11.05
CA GLN A 371 -13.65 -21.57 -12.06
C GLN A 371 -12.84 -20.54 -12.88
N ALA A 372 -13.50 -19.55 -13.45
CA ALA A 372 -12.84 -18.52 -14.27
C ALA A 372 -11.88 -17.65 -13.44
N GLY A 373 -12.28 -17.24 -12.23
CA GLY A 373 -11.42 -16.48 -11.33
C GLY A 373 -10.18 -17.26 -10.90
N MET A 374 -10.31 -18.55 -10.57
CA MET A 374 -9.18 -19.41 -10.24
C MET A 374 -8.30 -19.72 -11.45
N ALA A 375 -8.86 -19.77 -12.68
CA ALA A 375 -8.07 -19.87 -13.92
C ALA A 375 -7.20 -18.65 -14.13
N LEU A 376 -7.74 -17.43 -13.91
CA LEU A 376 -6.97 -16.18 -13.92
C LEU A 376 -5.81 -16.23 -12.90
N VAL A 377 -6.12 -16.54 -11.65
CA VAL A 377 -5.13 -16.66 -10.57
C VAL A 377 -4.03 -17.66 -10.94
N SER A 378 -4.42 -18.86 -11.41
CA SER A 378 -3.48 -19.91 -11.81
C SER A 378 -2.58 -19.49 -12.99
N ALA A 379 -3.14 -18.75 -13.98
CA ALA A 379 -2.36 -18.24 -15.10
C ALA A 379 -1.26 -17.29 -14.62
N ILE A 380 -1.57 -16.38 -13.68
CA ILE A 380 -0.61 -15.44 -13.11
C ILE A 380 0.44 -16.18 -12.25
N GLU A 381 0.01 -17.12 -11.39
CA GLU A 381 0.91 -17.92 -10.51
C GLU A 381 1.96 -18.72 -11.32
N LYS A 382 1.56 -19.22 -12.48
CA LYS A 382 2.43 -20.02 -13.36
C LYS A 382 3.43 -19.17 -14.17
N SER A 383 3.09 -17.93 -14.45
CA SER A 383 3.79 -17.13 -15.47
C SER A 383 4.47 -15.88 -14.93
N TRP A 384 4.05 -15.34 -13.78
CA TRP A 384 4.60 -14.11 -13.24
C TRP A 384 5.60 -14.40 -12.11
N PRO A 385 6.91 -14.11 -12.30
CA PRO A 385 7.96 -14.39 -11.33
C PRO A 385 7.73 -13.73 -9.97
N SER A 386 8.19 -14.36 -8.90
CA SER A 386 7.98 -13.88 -7.52
C SER A 386 8.77 -12.61 -7.18
N GLU A 387 9.85 -12.35 -7.88
CA GLU A 387 10.67 -11.13 -7.77
C GLU A 387 9.98 -9.89 -8.36
N ASN A 388 9.05 -10.10 -9.29
CA ASN A 388 8.28 -9.05 -9.93
C ASN A 388 7.11 -8.59 -9.04
N TYR A 389 6.58 -7.40 -9.32
CA TYR A 389 5.45 -6.83 -8.56
C TYR A 389 4.13 -7.02 -9.28
N ILE A 390 3.07 -7.06 -8.46
CA ILE A 390 1.68 -7.09 -8.93
C ILE A 390 0.93 -5.97 -8.24
N VAL A 391 0.23 -5.16 -9.02
CA VAL A 391 -0.64 -4.10 -8.53
C VAL A 391 -2.05 -4.39 -9.01
N CYS A 392 -3.01 -4.48 -8.09
CA CYS A 392 -4.40 -4.74 -8.41
C CYS A 392 -5.23 -3.48 -8.22
N ASP A 393 -6.14 -3.21 -9.16
CA ASP A 393 -7.20 -2.22 -8.99
C ASP A 393 -8.45 -2.84 -8.36
N MET A 394 -9.42 -2.02 -8.00
CA MET A 394 -10.77 -2.42 -7.56
C MET A 394 -11.61 -2.90 -8.77
N ALA A 395 -11.28 -4.10 -9.24
CA ALA A 395 -11.94 -4.78 -10.34
C ALA A 395 -12.15 -6.25 -9.98
N ILE A 396 -13.10 -6.95 -10.61
CA ILE A 396 -13.37 -8.38 -10.35
C ILE A 396 -12.08 -9.20 -10.50
N SER A 397 -11.31 -8.97 -11.57
CA SER A 397 -10.01 -9.60 -11.80
C SER A 397 -8.98 -9.24 -10.72
N GLY A 398 -9.00 -7.99 -10.24
CA GLY A 398 -8.18 -7.51 -9.14
C GLY A 398 -8.54 -8.16 -7.80
N TYR A 399 -9.82 -8.38 -7.53
CA TYR A 399 -10.30 -9.09 -6.33
C TYR A 399 -9.81 -10.54 -6.29
N TRP A 400 -9.94 -11.28 -7.39
CA TRP A 400 -9.41 -12.62 -7.48
C TRP A 400 -7.90 -12.65 -7.25
N THR A 401 -7.16 -11.78 -7.92
CA THR A 401 -5.70 -11.76 -7.80
C THR A 401 -5.25 -11.30 -6.43
N GLY A 402 -5.76 -10.17 -5.92
CA GLY A 402 -5.35 -9.60 -4.64
C GLY A 402 -5.62 -10.52 -3.45
N VAL A 403 -6.67 -11.35 -3.55
CA VAL A 403 -7.13 -12.19 -2.44
C VAL A 403 -6.65 -13.64 -2.56
N TYR A 404 -6.70 -14.26 -3.75
CA TYR A 404 -6.46 -15.69 -3.92
C TYR A 404 -5.10 -16.07 -4.52
N LEU A 405 -4.36 -15.11 -5.09
CA LEU A 405 -3.03 -15.40 -5.60
C LEU A 405 -2.09 -15.83 -4.47
N GLN A 406 -1.33 -16.89 -4.69
CA GLN A 406 -0.28 -17.32 -3.77
C GLN A 406 0.91 -16.36 -3.84
N ALA A 407 0.94 -15.39 -2.93
CA ALA A 407 2.11 -14.55 -2.78
C ALA A 407 3.30 -15.37 -2.25
N LYS A 408 4.41 -15.35 -2.97
CA LYS A 408 5.63 -16.10 -2.63
C LYS A 408 6.59 -15.30 -1.75
N ARG A 409 6.35 -14.01 -1.60
CA ARG A 409 7.08 -13.12 -0.69
C ARG A 409 6.15 -12.01 -0.17
N ALA A 410 6.49 -11.46 0.97
CA ALA A 410 5.86 -10.25 1.48
C ALA A 410 6.01 -9.10 0.46
N ARG A 411 5.02 -8.21 0.38
CA ARG A 411 5.00 -7.05 -0.52
C ARG A 411 5.02 -7.39 -2.02
N GLN A 412 4.72 -8.61 -2.43
CA GLN A 412 4.63 -8.97 -3.84
C GLN A 412 3.39 -8.36 -4.51
N ILE A 413 2.33 -8.17 -3.75
CA ILE A 413 1.03 -7.69 -4.24
C ILE A 413 0.68 -6.39 -3.54
N SER A 414 0.31 -5.37 -4.31
CA SER A 414 -0.34 -4.15 -3.83
C SER A 414 -1.81 -4.17 -4.22
N TYR A 415 -2.68 -3.93 -3.25
CA TYR A 415 -4.13 -3.90 -3.41
C TYR A 415 -4.69 -2.76 -2.57
N PRO A 416 -5.62 -1.92 -3.08
CA PRO A 416 -6.10 -0.73 -2.38
C PRO A 416 -7.07 -1.07 -1.24
N VAL A 417 -6.51 -1.52 -0.12
CA VAL A 417 -7.26 -1.96 1.07
C VAL A 417 -7.62 -0.84 2.05
N GLY A 418 -7.16 0.39 1.80
CA GLY A 418 -7.43 1.55 2.65
C GLY A 418 -8.86 2.06 2.47
N TRP A 419 -9.10 2.76 1.40
CA TRP A 419 -10.42 3.26 1.02
C TRP A 419 -11.08 2.46 -0.10
N GLY A 420 -10.36 1.54 -0.72
CA GLY A 420 -10.86 0.79 -1.86
C GLY A 420 -11.03 1.68 -3.08
N THR A 421 -10.07 2.53 -3.35
CA THR A 421 -10.15 3.54 -4.41
C THR A 421 -10.05 2.92 -5.79
N LEU A 422 -11.08 3.15 -6.61
CA LEU A 422 -11.10 2.78 -8.03
C LEU A 422 -10.12 3.67 -8.81
N GLY A 423 -9.39 3.09 -9.76
CA GLY A 423 -8.37 3.80 -10.54
C GLY A 423 -7.00 3.87 -9.87
N PHE A 424 -6.78 3.11 -8.79
CA PHE A 424 -5.49 2.95 -8.13
C PHE A 424 -4.47 2.22 -9.01
N GLY A 425 -4.89 1.19 -9.75
CA GLY A 425 -4.01 0.19 -10.34
C GLY A 425 -2.92 0.76 -11.23
N LEU A 426 -3.29 1.43 -12.33
CA LEU A 426 -2.32 1.95 -13.30
C LEU A 426 -1.40 3.02 -12.68
N PRO A 427 -1.87 4.06 -12.00
CA PRO A 427 -1.01 5.05 -11.37
C PRO A 427 -0.07 4.46 -10.31
N ALA A 428 -0.55 3.55 -9.45
CA ALA A 428 0.28 2.94 -8.42
C ALA A 428 1.37 2.03 -8.98
N SER A 429 1.13 1.42 -10.15
CA SER A 429 2.11 0.57 -10.83
C SER A 429 3.31 1.35 -11.39
N LEU A 430 3.17 2.66 -11.62
CA LEU A 430 4.27 3.52 -12.04
C LEU A 430 5.42 3.50 -11.03
N GLY A 431 5.10 3.44 -9.74
CA GLY A 431 6.09 3.47 -8.66
C GLY A 431 7.12 2.34 -8.73
N PRO A 432 6.73 1.08 -8.59
CA PRO A 432 7.66 -0.04 -8.69
C PRO A 432 8.30 -0.14 -10.09
N SER A 433 7.55 0.16 -11.17
CA SER A 433 8.11 0.16 -12.52
C SER A 433 9.21 1.19 -12.72
N ALA A 434 9.03 2.42 -12.22
CA ALA A 434 10.06 3.47 -12.27
C ALA A 434 11.30 3.13 -11.43
N ALA A 435 11.16 2.26 -10.43
CA ALA A 435 12.29 1.71 -9.68
C ALA A 435 12.98 0.53 -10.38
N GLY A 436 12.57 0.18 -11.62
CA GLY A 436 13.20 -0.84 -12.45
C GLY A 436 12.64 -2.25 -12.26
N PHE A 437 11.51 -2.40 -11.54
CA PHE A 437 10.90 -3.71 -11.36
C PHE A 437 9.87 -3.99 -12.45
N ALA A 438 9.94 -5.17 -13.08
CA ALA A 438 8.85 -5.63 -13.94
C ALA A 438 7.55 -5.70 -13.13
N THR A 439 6.53 -5.01 -13.60
CA THR A 439 5.27 -4.84 -12.85
C THR A 439 4.09 -5.29 -13.70
N LEU A 440 3.23 -6.13 -13.12
CA LEU A 440 1.91 -6.47 -13.66
C LEU A 440 0.86 -5.64 -12.95
N VAL A 441 0.11 -4.85 -13.69
CA VAL A 441 -1.09 -4.21 -13.14
C VAL A 441 -2.33 -4.89 -13.66
N ILE A 442 -3.31 -5.12 -12.78
CA ILE A 442 -4.57 -5.77 -13.09
C ILE A 442 -5.68 -4.74 -12.90
N CYS A 443 -6.27 -4.34 -14.01
CA CYS A 443 -7.31 -3.31 -14.06
C CYS A 443 -8.58 -3.85 -14.71
N GLY A 444 -9.73 -3.33 -14.27
CA GLY A 444 -10.96 -3.34 -15.07
C GLY A 444 -11.02 -2.14 -16.00
N ASP A 445 -11.85 -2.23 -17.02
CA ASP A 445 -12.11 -1.15 -17.98
C ASP A 445 -12.61 0.13 -17.29
N GLY A 446 -13.51 0.01 -16.31
CA GLY A 446 -13.98 1.14 -15.52
C GLY A 446 -12.91 1.79 -14.66
N GLY A 447 -11.97 0.98 -14.10
CA GLY A 447 -10.88 1.47 -13.25
C GLY A 447 -9.78 2.17 -14.03
N ILE A 448 -9.32 1.57 -15.12
CA ILE A 448 -8.23 2.15 -15.93
C ILE A 448 -8.60 3.53 -16.51
N ALA A 449 -9.89 3.76 -16.75
CA ALA A 449 -10.39 5.02 -17.29
C ALA A 449 -10.03 6.24 -16.41
N PHE A 450 -9.88 6.07 -15.11
CA PHE A 450 -9.48 7.15 -14.18
C PHE A 450 -8.04 7.62 -14.40
N GLY A 451 -7.18 6.78 -14.96
CA GLY A 451 -5.76 7.07 -15.12
C GLY A 451 -5.24 6.90 -16.54
N LEU A 452 -6.09 6.91 -17.58
CA LEU A 452 -5.66 6.69 -18.98
C LEU A 452 -4.54 7.63 -19.44
N GLY A 453 -4.48 8.86 -18.93
CA GLY A 453 -3.42 9.81 -19.21
C GLY A 453 -2.02 9.27 -18.85
N GLU A 454 -1.93 8.37 -17.88
CA GLU A 454 -0.67 7.80 -17.43
C GLU A 454 -0.06 6.79 -18.44
N LEU A 455 -0.79 6.37 -19.46
CA LEU A 455 -0.20 5.64 -20.60
C LEU A 455 0.91 6.46 -21.26
N ALA A 456 0.75 7.79 -21.31
CA ALA A 456 1.81 8.68 -21.78
C ALA A 456 3.04 8.66 -20.85
N THR A 457 2.86 8.62 -19.52
CA THR A 457 3.95 8.48 -18.55
C THR A 457 4.66 7.13 -18.73
N VAL A 458 3.90 6.05 -18.88
CA VAL A 458 4.44 4.70 -19.09
C VAL A 458 5.38 4.64 -20.28
N VAL A 459 5.00 5.28 -21.39
CA VAL A 459 5.81 5.33 -22.62
C VAL A 459 6.99 6.28 -22.49
N GLN A 460 6.76 7.49 -21.97
CA GLN A 460 7.82 8.49 -21.81
C GLN A 460 8.97 7.99 -20.93
N GLU A 461 8.64 7.32 -19.84
CA GLU A 461 9.60 6.79 -18.86
C GLU A 461 10.09 5.36 -19.23
N GLN A 462 9.63 4.79 -20.35
CA GLN A 462 9.97 3.45 -20.83
C GLN A 462 9.81 2.37 -19.74
N LEU A 463 8.68 2.40 -19.03
CA LEU A 463 8.47 1.55 -17.86
C LEU A 463 8.24 0.08 -18.26
N PRO A 464 8.87 -0.90 -17.57
CA PRO A 464 8.66 -2.34 -17.79
C PRO A 464 7.32 -2.77 -17.18
N LEU A 465 6.21 -2.28 -17.75
CA LEU A 465 4.85 -2.44 -17.23
C LEU A 465 3.99 -3.29 -18.16
N THR A 466 3.36 -4.32 -17.62
CA THR A 466 2.31 -5.08 -18.30
C THR A 466 0.96 -4.75 -17.68
N ILE A 467 0.04 -4.27 -18.49
CA ILE A 467 -1.34 -3.97 -18.10
C ILE A 467 -2.22 -5.14 -18.51
N LEU A 468 -2.69 -5.93 -17.55
CA LEU A 468 -3.74 -6.92 -17.76
C LEU A 468 -5.08 -6.22 -17.57
N LEU A 469 -5.72 -5.92 -18.70
CA LEU A 469 -7.01 -5.25 -18.76
C LEU A 469 -8.13 -6.28 -18.90
N HIS A 470 -9.02 -6.32 -17.92
CA HIS A 470 -10.24 -7.11 -17.97
C HIS A 470 -11.39 -6.17 -18.36
N ASP A 471 -11.87 -6.31 -19.60
CA ASP A 471 -12.98 -5.53 -20.15
C ASP A 471 -14.28 -6.33 -20.01
N ASP A 472 -15.06 -6.00 -19.01
CA ASP A 472 -16.40 -6.57 -18.79
C ASP A 472 -17.54 -5.60 -19.14
N GLY A 473 -17.23 -4.47 -19.78
CA GLY A 473 -18.17 -3.46 -20.29
C GLY A 473 -18.65 -2.47 -19.23
N GLY A 474 -17.86 -2.25 -18.14
CA GLY A 474 -18.17 -1.21 -17.16
C GLY A 474 -17.79 -1.54 -15.71
N TYR A 475 -18.67 -1.14 -14.78
CA TYR A 475 -18.45 -1.44 -13.35
C TYR A 475 -19.06 -2.79 -12.99
N GLY A 476 -18.39 -3.88 -13.41
CA GLY A 476 -18.91 -5.25 -13.32
C GLY A 476 -19.33 -5.67 -11.92
N MET A 477 -18.58 -5.28 -10.86
CA MET A 477 -18.95 -5.57 -9.48
C MET A 477 -20.28 -4.91 -9.09
N LEU A 478 -20.47 -3.63 -9.45
CA LEU A 478 -21.71 -2.90 -9.14
C LEU A 478 -22.89 -3.43 -9.96
N ARG A 479 -22.64 -3.83 -11.21
CA ARG A 479 -23.65 -4.51 -12.05
C ARG A 479 -24.10 -5.80 -11.41
N PHE A 480 -23.16 -6.65 -10.98
CA PHE A 480 -23.45 -7.88 -10.24
C PHE A 480 -24.28 -7.60 -8.98
N ASP A 481 -23.94 -6.55 -8.23
CA ASP A 481 -24.67 -6.13 -7.03
C ASP A 481 -26.11 -5.75 -7.33
N GLN A 482 -26.34 -4.94 -8.39
CA GLN A 482 -27.69 -4.57 -8.81
C GLN A 482 -28.51 -5.79 -9.24
N GLN A 483 -27.89 -6.73 -9.97
CA GLN A 483 -28.55 -7.99 -10.36
C GLN A 483 -28.96 -8.86 -9.15
N VAL A 484 -28.06 -9.03 -8.18
CA VAL A 484 -28.34 -9.80 -6.94
C VAL A 484 -29.47 -9.16 -6.14
N MET A 485 -29.48 -7.83 -6.07
CA MET A 485 -30.55 -7.08 -5.39
C MET A 485 -31.83 -6.94 -6.23
N LYS A 486 -31.87 -7.53 -7.44
CA LYS A 486 -33.00 -7.40 -8.39
C LYS A 486 -33.34 -5.97 -8.74
N HIS A 487 -32.34 -5.09 -8.77
CA HIS A 487 -32.46 -3.72 -9.25
C HIS A 487 -32.14 -3.62 -10.75
N PRO A 488 -32.73 -2.70 -11.49
CA PRO A 488 -32.32 -2.42 -12.86
C PRO A 488 -30.89 -1.90 -12.91
N GLU A 489 -30.13 -2.29 -13.91
CA GLU A 489 -28.77 -1.81 -14.15
C GLU A 489 -28.79 -0.33 -14.52
N ARG A 490 -28.15 0.52 -13.72
CA ARG A 490 -28.08 1.96 -13.90
C ARG A 490 -26.69 2.49 -13.59
N GLY A 491 -26.09 3.21 -14.54
CA GLY A 491 -24.77 3.85 -14.37
C GLY A 491 -23.59 2.90 -14.28
N VAL A 492 -23.78 1.62 -14.60
CA VAL A 492 -22.76 0.57 -14.47
C VAL A 492 -22.23 0.06 -15.81
N ASN A 493 -22.96 0.28 -16.89
CA ASN A 493 -22.54 -0.05 -18.24
C ASN A 493 -21.85 1.17 -18.84
N LEU A 494 -20.61 1.01 -19.31
CA LEU A 494 -19.78 2.10 -19.81
C LEU A 494 -19.53 1.95 -21.31
N PHE A 495 -19.31 3.07 -21.97
CA PHE A 495 -18.74 3.09 -23.31
C PHE A 495 -17.21 2.96 -23.18
N ASN A 496 -16.63 1.93 -23.78
CA ASN A 496 -15.20 1.71 -23.80
C ASN A 496 -14.62 2.12 -25.17
N PRO A 497 -13.39 2.65 -25.21
CA PRO A 497 -12.70 2.87 -26.46
C PRO A 497 -12.35 1.55 -27.15
N ASP A 498 -11.98 1.61 -28.41
CA ASP A 498 -11.23 0.52 -29.02
C ASP A 498 -9.83 0.46 -28.39
N TRP A 499 -9.61 -0.53 -27.52
CA TRP A 499 -8.38 -0.69 -26.75
C TRP A 499 -7.14 -0.91 -27.61
N GLN A 500 -7.29 -1.55 -28.78
CA GLN A 500 -6.20 -1.74 -29.73
C GLN A 500 -5.78 -0.42 -30.35
N VAL A 501 -6.72 0.36 -30.83
CA VAL A 501 -6.48 1.69 -31.41
C VAL A 501 -5.89 2.62 -30.33
N LEU A 502 -6.40 2.58 -29.11
CA LEU A 502 -5.86 3.35 -28.00
C LEU A 502 -4.39 2.98 -27.72
N ALA A 503 -4.06 1.70 -27.58
CA ALA A 503 -2.70 1.24 -27.35
C ALA A 503 -1.77 1.68 -28.47
N GLN A 504 -2.20 1.52 -29.73
CA GLN A 504 -1.44 1.94 -30.91
C GLN A 504 -1.17 3.46 -30.92
N SER A 505 -2.12 4.28 -30.50
CA SER A 505 -1.95 5.74 -30.43
C SER A 505 -0.84 6.18 -29.46
N PHE A 506 -0.55 5.36 -28.44
CA PHE A 506 0.57 5.56 -27.49
C PHE A 506 1.84 4.78 -27.90
N GLY A 507 1.80 3.96 -28.96
CA GLY A 507 2.92 3.09 -29.34
C GLY A 507 3.15 1.92 -28.36
N ILE A 508 2.10 1.49 -27.65
CA ILE A 508 2.14 0.39 -26.69
C ILE A 508 1.77 -0.92 -27.39
N GLU A 509 2.51 -1.99 -27.12
CA GLU A 509 2.17 -3.33 -27.61
C GLU A 509 0.79 -3.76 -27.08
N PHE A 510 -0.04 -4.29 -27.98
CA PHE A 510 -1.40 -4.75 -27.63
C PHE A 510 -1.58 -6.22 -27.99
N ILE A 511 -2.07 -7.01 -27.03
CA ILE A 511 -2.36 -8.44 -27.20
C ILE A 511 -3.74 -8.71 -26.63
N GLN A 512 -4.67 -9.13 -27.49
CA GLN A 512 -5.94 -9.69 -27.02
C GLN A 512 -5.81 -11.21 -26.88
N THR A 513 -6.26 -11.74 -25.73
CA THR A 513 -6.16 -13.17 -25.41
C THR A 513 -7.37 -13.62 -24.60
N ASN A 514 -7.36 -14.85 -24.11
CA ASN A 514 -8.37 -15.45 -23.22
C ASN A 514 -7.69 -16.15 -22.04
N LEU A 515 -8.46 -16.58 -21.03
CA LEU A 515 -7.95 -17.23 -19.82
C LEU A 515 -7.13 -18.50 -20.09
N VAL A 516 -7.39 -19.22 -21.20
CA VAL A 516 -6.68 -20.48 -21.54
C VAL A 516 -5.24 -20.17 -21.98
N GLU A 517 -5.06 -19.13 -22.78
CA GLU A 517 -3.76 -18.76 -23.37
C GLU A 517 -2.99 -17.75 -22.51
N LEU A 518 -3.66 -17.13 -21.53
CA LEU A 518 -3.14 -16.02 -20.72
C LEU A 518 -1.76 -16.33 -20.12
N SER A 519 -1.54 -17.53 -19.59
CA SER A 519 -0.27 -17.91 -18.96
C SER A 519 0.90 -17.80 -19.94
N GLY A 520 0.72 -18.23 -21.20
CA GLY A 520 1.76 -18.12 -22.25
C GLY A 520 2.06 -16.67 -22.62
N VAL A 521 1.05 -15.81 -22.66
CA VAL A 521 1.20 -14.37 -22.94
C VAL A 521 1.92 -13.68 -21.78
N LEU A 522 1.49 -13.91 -20.54
CA LEU A 522 2.11 -13.30 -19.36
C LEU A 522 3.56 -13.75 -19.15
N ALA A 523 3.88 -15.02 -19.45
CA ALA A 523 5.27 -15.50 -19.38
C ALA A 523 6.21 -14.71 -20.31
N LYS A 524 5.77 -14.40 -21.53
CA LYS A 524 6.55 -13.56 -22.46
C LYS A 524 6.64 -12.11 -21.96
N ARG A 525 5.55 -11.57 -21.43
CA ARG A 525 5.51 -10.20 -20.92
C ARG A 525 6.32 -10.03 -19.63
N SER A 526 6.45 -11.05 -18.80
CA SER A 526 7.15 -10.96 -17.50
C SER A 526 8.65 -10.66 -17.60
N VAL A 527 9.23 -10.89 -18.79
CA VAL A 527 10.64 -10.61 -19.11
C VAL A 527 10.81 -9.45 -20.11
N SER A 528 9.72 -8.81 -20.50
CA SER A 528 9.75 -7.67 -21.42
C SER A 528 10.17 -6.39 -20.71
N SER A 529 11.04 -5.63 -21.34
CA SER A 529 11.46 -4.29 -20.87
C SER A 529 10.58 -3.15 -21.41
N THR A 530 9.62 -3.46 -22.29
CA THR A 530 8.73 -2.48 -22.90
C THR A 530 7.31 -2.57 -22.34
N PRO A 531 6.52 -1.50 -22.33
CA PRO A 531 5.14 -1.55 -21.89
C PRO A 531 4.27 -2.39 -22.82
N GLY A 532 3.21 -2.99 -22.28
CA GLY A 532 2.23 -3.74 -23.07
C GLY A 532 0.87 -3.84 -22.40
N ILE A 533 -0.18 -3.87 -23.20
CA ILE A 533 -1.56 -4.10 -22.76
C ILE A 533 -1.98 -5.50 -23.21
N VAL A 534 -2.40 -6.31 -22.26
CA VAL A 534 -2.98 -7.64 -22.46
C VAL A 534 -4.47 -7.56 -22.12
N LEU A 535 -5.32 -7.68 -23.11
CA LEU A 535 -6.78 -7.62 -22.96
C LEU A 535 -7.39 -9.01 -22.84
N ILE A 536 -8.24 -9.20 -21.82
CA ILE A 536 -9.14 -10.34 -21.70
C ILE A 536 -10.59 -9.85 -21.60
N LYS A 537 -11.53 -10.63 -22.16
CA LYS A 537 -12.97 -10.38 -22.11
C LYS A 537 -13.76 -11.57 -21.58
N ASP A 538 -13.07 -12.56 -21.02
CA ASP A 538 -13.71 -13.74 -20.44
C ASP A 538 -14.62 -13.32 -19.28
N PRO A 539 -15.83 -13.87 -19.17
CA PRO A 539 -16.71 -13.57 -18.05
C PRO A 539 -16.12 -14.15 -16.75
N ILE A 540 -15.92 -13.29 -15.76
CA ILE A 540 -15.42 -13.68 -14.44
C ILE A 540 -16.43 -13.18 -13.40
N PHE A 541 -16.94 -14.09 -12.56
CA PHE A 541 -17.82 -13.72 -11.45
C PHE A 541 -17.00 -13.15 -10.27
N PRO A 542 -17.57 -12.20 -9.49
CA PRO A 542 -16.91 -11.73 -8.27
C PRO A 542 -16.70 -12.88 -7.28
N PRO A 543 -15.56 -12.92 -6.57
CA PRO A 543 -15.40 -13.86 -5.47
C PRO A 543 -16.33 -13.50 -4.31
N LYS A 544 -16.84 -14.51 -3.59
CA LYS A 544 -17.72 -14.30 -2.42
C LYS A 544 -17.10 -13.39 -1.36
N SER A 545 -15.79 -13.40 -1.27
CA SER A 545 -14.99 -12.74 -0.26
C SER A 545 -14.88 -11.22 -0.36
N THR A 546 -15.37 -10.59 -1.42
CA THR A 546 -15.13 -9.16 -1.69
C THR A 546 -16.34 -8.26 -1.50
N SER A 547 -17.48 -8.82 -1.15
CA SER A 547 -18.70 -8.06 -0.91
C SER A 547 -18.94 -7.83 0.58
N PRO A 548 -19.41 -6.64 1.01
CA PRO A 548 -19.92 -6.45 2.38
C PRO A 548 -21.14 -7.31 2.71
N ARG A 549 -21.58 -8.16 1.80
CA ARG A 549 -22.74 -9.05 1.87
C ARG A 549 -22.42 -10.45 2.40
N TRP A 550 -21.42 -10.58 3.26
CA TRP A 550 -21.07 -11.85 3.94
C TRP A 550 -22.23 -12.50 4.72
N SER A 551 -23.31 -11.77 4.96
CA SER A 551 -24.46 -12.23 5.74
C SER A 551 -25.53 -12.94 4.93
N GLU A 552 -25.49 -12.90 3.61
CA GLU A 552 -26.45 -13.64 2.78
C GLU A 552 -26.09 -15.12 2.80
N LYS A 553 -26.93 -15.91 3.48
CA LYS A 553 -26.93 -17.37 3.36
C LYS A 553 -27.31 -17.70 1.92
N ASP A 554 -26.43 -18.35 1.20
CA ASP A 554 -26.76 -19.05 -0.06
C ASP A 554 -27.75 -20.18 0.20
#